data_feb920ccc7edc41d761a3c246b8f16e4
#
_entry.id   feb920ccc7edc41d761a3c246b8f16e4
#
_cell.length_a   1.000
_cell.length_b   1.000
_cell.length_c   1.000
_cell.angle_alpha   90.00
_cell.angle_beta   90.00
_cell.angle_gamma   90.00
#
_symmetry.space_group_name_H-M   'P 1'
#
loop_
_entity.id
_entity.type
_entity.pdbx_description
1 polymer ?
#
loop_
_entity_poly.entity_id
_entity_poly.type
_entity_poly.pdbx_seq_one_letter_code
_entity_poly.pdbx_strand_id
1 'polypeptide(L)'
;MSDMSCCCTGSDNLSGCMVCGRELFCTPDKPLRAKCFYCGKEKITHMFCPEGHYVCDDCHRKDILDLLLLACLQSDLTDPLALLVEIFKLPNLQMHGPEYHSIVPAVLVTAYGNSTGHKDEAAVREAITRGKAVFGGICGTHGACGACIGVGIASSVINRTTPYSTGARGEANRMTALALQAVSRMGGPRCCKREAMLAVETAREHFHCFPAGKTNSYVCGQYPANEMCIKNSCPYYPQRSGGTRQAKG
;
A
#
# COMPACT_ATOMS: atom_id res chain seq x y z
N MET A 1 0.64 41.15 -25.44
CA MET A 1 -0.55 40.42 -25.01
C MET A 1 -0.37 39.00 -25.54
N SER A 2 0.30 38.17 -24.78
CA SER A 2 0.61 36.80 -25.15
C SER A 2 -0.40 35.89 -24.43
N ASP A 3 -1.20 35.28 -25.26
CA ASP A 3 -2.23 34.30 -24.89
C ASP A 3 -1.60 33.13 -24.14
N MET A 4 -1.72 33.12 -22.80
CA MET A 4 -1.43 31.93 -22.01
C MET A 4 -2.65 31.03 -22.10
N SER A 5 -2.68 30.21 -23.16
CA SER A 5 -3.59 29.09 -23.29
C SER A 5 -3.49 28.21 -22.06
N CYS A 6 -4.55 28.21 -21.26
CA CYS A 6 -4.73 27.29 -20.13
C CYS A 6 -4.71 25.85 -20.68
N CYS A 7 -3.80 25.01 -20.17
CA CYS A 7 -3.61 23.60 -20.57
C CYS A 7 -4.84 22.70 -20.31
N CYS A 8 -6.00 23.26 -20.03
CA CYS A 8 -7.22 22.55 -19.65
C CYS A 8 -8.17 22.27 -20.83
N THR A 9 -7.80 22.61 -22.09
CA THR A 9 -8.65 22.39 -23.29
C THR A 9 -8.13 21.25 -24.16
N GLY A 10 -7.84 20.10 -23.59
CA GLY A 10 -7.55 18.87 -24.31
C GLY A 10 -8.35 17.74 -23.68
N SER A 11 -9.44 17.38 -24.33
CA SER A 11 -10.18 16.15 -24.06
C SER A 11 -9.28 14.98 -24.40
N ASP A 12 -8.58 14.42 -23.44
CA ASP A 12 -8.18 12.99 -23.36
C ASP A 12 -7.24 12.84 -22.18
N ASN A 13 -7.68 12.11 -21.16
CA ASN A 13 -6.96 11.78 -19.93
C ASN A 13 -6.86 12.88 -18.84
N LEU A 14 -7.94 13.52 -18.47
CA LEU A 14 -8.08 14.09 -17.14
C LEU A 14 -8.28 12.91 -16.16
N SER A 15 -7.20 12.23 -15.81
CA SER A 15 -7.17 11.41 -14.61
C SER A 15 -7.44 12.36 -13.45
N GLY A 16 -8.51 12.13 -12.69
CA GLY A 16 -8.89 12.95 -11.55
C GLY A 16 -7.78 13.04 -10.49
N CYS A 17 -8.10 13.56 -9.33
CA CYS A 17 -7.15 13.69 -8.22
C CYS A 17 -6.38 12.38 -7.99
N MET A 18 -5.05 12.44 -8.05
CA MET A 18 -4.15 11.28 -7.86
C MET A 18 -4.33 10.59 -6.49
N VAL A 19 -4.97 11.25 -5.53
CA VAL A 19 -5.18 10.72 -4.18
C VAL A 19 -6.54 10.04 -4.03
N CYS A 20 -7.62 10.68 -4.53
CA CYS A 20 -8.98 10.18 -4.32
C CYS A 20 -9.79 9.93 -5.60
N GLY A 21 -9.22 10.20 -6.78
CA GLY A 21 -9.87 9.99 -8.08
C GLY A 21 -10.94 11.03 -8.43
N ARG A 22 -11.27 11.97 -7.55
CA ARG A 22 -12.28 13.01 -7.84
C ARG A 22 -11.78 13.98 -8.89
N GLU A 23 -12.71 14.56 -9.62
CA GLU A 23 -12.44 15.61 -10.59
C GLU A 23 -11.68 16.78 -9.96
N LEU A 24 -10.72 17.33 -10.71
CA LEU A 24 -9.93 18.48 -10.29
C LEU A 24 -10.53 19.76 -10.89
N PHE A 25 -10.48 20.83 -10.11
CA PHE A 25 -10.91 22.15 -10.53
C PHE A 25 -9.71 23.06 -10.78
N CYS A 26 -9.81 23.88 -11.83
CA CYS A 26 -8.81 24.88 -12.16
C CYS A 26 -9.30 26.27 -11.76
N THR A 27 -8.43 27.02 -11.06
CA THR A 27 -8.69 28.43 -10.72
C THR A 27 -7.58 29.32 -11.28
N PRO A 28 -7.60 29.63 -12.59
CA PRO A 28 -6.50 30.34 -13.25
C PRO A 28 -6.21 31.70 -12.64
N ASP A 29 -7.22 32.40 -12.16
CA ASP A 29 -7.11 33.75 -11.61
C ASP A 29 -6.83 33.81 -10.10
N LYS A 30 -6.90 32.69 -9.39
CA LYS A 30 -6.72 32.59 -7.93
C LYS A 30 -5.82 31.42 -7.57
N PRO A 31 -4.50 31.61 -7.59
CA PRO A 31 -3.59 30.57 -7.14
C PRO A 31 -3.79 30.27 -5.65
N LEU A 32 -3.74 29.00 -5.30
CA LEU A 32 -3.88 28.51 -3.95
C LEU A 32 -2.53 28.01 -3.41
N ARG A 33 -2.27 28.24 -2.11
CA ARG A 33 -1.20 27.49 -1.42
C ARG A 33 -1.73 26.14 -1.04
N ALA A 34 -1.04 25.10 -1.46
CA ALA A 34 -1.38 23.74 -1.13
C ALA A 34 -0.13 22.95 -0.70
N LYS A 35 -0.33 22.09 0.29
CA LYS A 35 0.70 21.19 0.80
C LYS A 35 0.63 19.88 0.01
N CYS A 36 1.74 19.45 -0.56
CA CYS A 36 1.80 18.20 -1.29
C CYS A 36 1.51 17.02 -0.35
N PHE A 37 0.56 16.18 -0.74
CA PHE A 37 0.13 15.01 0.02
C PHE A 37 1.28 14.02 0.28
N TYR A 38 2.22 13.87 -0.66
CA TYR A 38 3.32 12.90 -0.57
C TYR A 38 4.61 13.44 0.04
N CYS A 39 5.02 14.66 -0.28
CA CYS A 39 6.30 15.19 0.20
C CYS A 39 6.17 16.31 1.23
N GLY A 40 4.95 16.71 1.57
CA GLY A 40 4.67 17.75 2.55
C GLY A 40 5.12 19.17 2.13
N LYS A 41 5.76 19.36 0.98
CA LYS A 41 6.19 20.68 0.51
C LYS A 41 5.01 21.55 0.11
N GLU A 42 5.03 22.81 0.52
CA GLU A 42 4.05 23.79 0.09
C GLU A 42 4.42 24.32 -1.31
N LYS A 43 3.42 24.43 -2.17
CA LYS A 43 3.53 24.99 -3.51
C LYS A 43 2.31 25.88 -3.82
N ILE A 44 2.49 26.78 -4.75
CA ILE A 44 1.37 27.51 -5.35
C ILE A 44 0.83 26.68 -6.50
N THR A 45 -0.49 26.50 -6.55
CA THR A 45 -1.16 25.73 -7.59
C THR A 45 -2.43 26.45 -8.05
N HIS A 46 -2.79 26.21 -9.30
CA HIS A 46 -4.06 26.63 -9.91
C HIS A 46 -5.06 25.47 -9.98
N MET A 47 -4.64 24.27 -9.61
CA MET A 47 -5.45 23.05 -9.61
C MET A 47 -5.72 22.62 -8.18
N PHE A 48 -6.97 22.26 -7.88
CA PHE A 48 -7.32 21.76 -6.55
C PHE A 48 -8.32 20.61 -6.59
N CYS A 49 -8.21 19.75 -5.61
CA CYS A 49 -9.17 18.72 -5.31
C CYS A 49 -10.16 19.26 -4.25
N PRO A 50 -11.49 19.05 -4.40
CA PRO A 50 -12.47 19.45 -3.38
C PRO A 50 -12.19 18.88 -1.98
N GLU A 51 -11.49 17.74 -1.89
CA GLU A 51 -11.07 17.12 -0.63
C GLU A 51 -9.74 17.68 -0.09
N GLY A 52 -9.22 18.75 -0.70
CA GLY A 52 -7.97 19.40 -0.25
C GLY A 52 -6.67 18.67 -0.67
N HIS A 53 -6.75 17.64 -1.51
CA HIS A 53 -5.55 16.92 -1.96
C HIS A 53 -4.79 17.73 -3.03
N TYR A 54 -3.49 17.78 -2.88
CA TYR A 54 -2.57 18.34 -3.87
C TYR A 54 -1.34 17.45 -4.02
N VAL A 55 -0.90 17.25 -5.25
CA VAL A 55 0.35 16.54 -5.57
C VAL A 55 1.23 17.45 -6.42
N CYS A 56 2.44 17.75 -5.95
CA CYS A 56 3.37 18.59 -6.70
C CYS A 56 3.98 17.85 -7.90
N ASP A 57 4.43 18.60 -8.91
CA ASP A 57 4.99 18.04 -10.15
C ASP A 57 6.15 17.08 -9.92
N ASP A 58 6.97 17.33 -8.89
CA ASP A 58 8.07 16.45 -8.52
C ASP A 58 7.57 15.07 -8.08
N CYS A 59 6.49 15.03 -7.28
CA CYS A 59 5.87 13.78 -6.84
C CYS A 59 5.02 13.14 -7.92
N HIS A 60 4.39 13.94 -8.79
CA HIS A 60 3.62 13.45 -9.92
C HIS A 60 4.46 12.61 -10.91
N ARG A 61 5.75 12.94 -11.03
CA ARG A 61 6.70 12.24 -11.90
C ARG A 61 7.44 11.08 -11.22
N LYS A 62 7.22 10.86 -9.92
CA LYS A 62 7.89 9.78 -9.18
C LYS A 62 7.31 8.41 -9.51
N ASP A 63 8.20 7.43 -9.51
CA ASP A 63 7.89 6.01 -9.47
C ASP A 63 7.06 5.67 -8.20
N ILE A 64 6.22 4.65 -8.29
CA ILE A 64 5.38 4.17 -7.18
C ILE A 64 6.20 3.80 -5.94
N LEU A 65 7.41 3.28 -6.09
CA LEU A 65 8.28 2.91 -4.97
C LEU A 65 8.88 4.14 -4.27
N ASP A 66 9.15 5.21 -5.01
CA ASP A 66 9.54 6.49 -4.42
C ASP A 66 8.40 7.13 -3.61
N LEU A 67 7.17 7.03 -4.12
CA LEU A 67 5.99 7.50 -3.40
C LEU A 67 5.73 6.66 -2.16
N LEU A 68 5.90 5.34 -2.25
CA LEU A 68 5.82 4.43 -1.11
C LEU A 68 6.80 4.84 -0.01
N LEU A 69 8.07 5.06 -0.37
CA LEU A 69 9.07 5.50 0.60
C LEU A 69 8.67 6.79 1.30
N LEU A 70 8.27 7.81 0.53
CA LEU A 70 7.85 9.10 1.11
C LEU A 70 6.67 8.94 2.05
N ALA A 71 5.65 8.17 1.66
CA ALA A 71 4.48 7.92 2.48
C ALA A 71 4.84 7.19 3.79
N CYS A 72 5.74 6.19 3.71
CA CYS A 72 6.25 5.50 4.88
C CYS A 72 7.01 6.43 5.83
N LEU A 73 7.91 7.26 5.31
CA LEU A 73 8.73 8.16 6.13
C LEU A 73 7.91 9.28 6.81
N GLN A 74 6.81 9.69 6.20
CA GLN A 74 5.91 10.72 6.75
C GLN A 74 4.85 10.17 7.70
N SER A 75 4.66 8.86 7.74
CA SER A 75 3.62 8.23 8.55
C SER A 75 4.04 8.07 10.00
N ASP A 76 3.11 8.36 10.91
CA ASP A 76 3.22 8.06 12.34
C ASP A 76 2.31 6.88 12.76
N LEU A 77 1.67 6.22 11.79
CA LEU A 77 0.76 5.11 12.05
C LEU A 77 1.51 3.90 12.63
N THR A 78 1.05 3.42 13.76
CA THR A 78 1.58 2.22 14.44
C THR A 78 0.85 0.94 14.02
N ASP A 79 -0.40 1.05 13.54
CA ASP A 79 -1.14 -0.08 12.99
C ASP A 79 -0.75 -0.30 11.52
N PRO A 80 -0.11 -1.42 11.17
CA PRO A 80 0.32 -1.69 9.80
C PRO A 80 -0.84 -1.81 8.81
N LEU A 81 -2.03 -2.21 9.25
CA LEU A 81 -3.21 -2.26 8.38
C LEU A 81 -3.72 -0.87 8.05
N ALA A 82 -3.75 0.03 9.02
CA ALA A 82 -4.12 1.42 8.76
C ALA A 82 -3.14 2.06 7.77
N LEU A 83 -1.84 1.84 7.95
CA LEU A 83 -0.82 2.32 7.03
C LEU A 83 -0.97 1.70 5.63
N LEU A 84 -1.22 0.39 5.52
CA LEU A 84 -1.43 -0.28 4.24
C LEU A 84 -2.63 0.32 3.48
N VAL A 85 -3.72 0.64 4.18
CA VAL A 85 -4.90 1.28 3.59
C VAL A 85 -4.57 2.67 3.04
N GLU A 86 -3.74 3.45 3.72
CA GLU A 86 -3.25 4.73 3.19
C GLU A 86 -2.34 4.53 1.96
N ILE A 87 -1.45 3.53 1.98
CA ILE A 87 -0.62 3.20 0.83
C ILE A 87 -1.47 2.76 -0.38
N PHE A 88 -2.61 2.12 -0.19
CA PHE A 88 -3.51 1.77 -1.28
C PHE A 88 -4.14 2.96 -2.02
N LYS A 89 -4.05 4.15 -1.45
CA LYS A 89 -4.47 5.42 -2.07
C LYS A 89 -3.38 6.05 -2.94
N LEU A 90 -2.18 5.47 -2.97
CA LEU A 90 -1.10 5.97 -3.83
C LEU A 90 -1.54 5.97 -5.30
N PRO A 91 -1.25 7.05 -6.05
CA PRO A 91 -1.60 7.14 -7.45
C PRO A 91 -0.87 6.07 -8.25
N ASN A 92 -1.49 5.66 -9.33
CA ASN A 92 -0.93 4.68 -10.26
C ASN A 92 -0.63 3.30 -9.64
N LEU A 93 -1.04 3.05 -8.40
CA LEU A 93 -0.93 1.71 -7.83
C LEU A 93 -1.90 0.76 -8.54
N GLN A 94 -1.33 -0.12 -9.34
CA GLN A 94 -2.10 -1.09 -10.12
C GLN A 94 -2.85 -2.07 -9.21
N MET A 95 -3.94 -2.66 -9.72
CA MET A 95 -4.65 -3.72 -9.01
C MET A 95 -3.75 -4.95 -8.76
N HIS A 96 -2.88 -5.23 -9.71
CA HIS A 96 -1.95 -6.35 -9.71
C HIS A 96 -0.58 -5.88 -10.14
N GLY A 97 0.46 -6.19 -9.36
CA GLY A 97 1.82 -5.81 -9.72
C GLY A 97 2.86 -6.27 -8.70
N PRO A 98 4.14 -6.25 -9.07
CA PRO A 98 5.23 -6.60 -8.17
C PRO A 98 5.47 -5.55 -7.08
N GLU A 99 4.88 -4.36 -7.17
CA GLU A 99 4.97 -3.29 -6.17
C GLU A 99 4.53 -3.76 -4.78
N TYR A 100 3.56 -4.67 -4.73
CA TYR A 100 3.06 -5.24 -3.48
C TYR A 100 4.11 -6.06 -2.73
N HIS A 101 5.13 -6.56 -3.43
CA HIS A 101 6.27 -7.26 -2.83
C HIS A 101 7.14 -6.31 -2.00
N SER A 102 7.19 -5.02 -2.38
CA SER A 102 7.87 -3.95 -1.66
C SER A 102 6.95 -3.25 -0.64
N ILE A 103 5.66 -3.10 -0.97
CA ILE A 103 4.67 -2.43 -0.11
C ILE A 103 4.56 -3.15 1.25
N VAL A 104 4.37 -4.46 1.24
CA VAL A 104 4.16 -5.23 2.48
C VAL A 104 5.34 -5.07 3.45
N PRO A 105 6.61 -5.33 3.05
CA PRO A 105 7.70 -5.18 3.99
C PRO A 105 7.95 -3.73 4.42
N ALA A 106 7.76 -2.74 3.52
CA ALA A 106 7.91 -1.33 3.87
C ALA A 106 6.89 -0.89 4.94
N VAL A 107 5.63 -1.26 4.76
CA VAL A 107 4.55 -0.98 5.72
C VAL A 107 4.85 -1.59 7.09
N LEU A 108 5.26 -2.84 7.13
CA LEU A 108 5.55 -3.55 8.38
C LEU A 108 6.76 -2.96 9.11
N VAL A 109 7.84 -2.65 8.39
CA VAL A 109 9.05 -2.03 8.99
C VAL A 109 8.74 -0.63 9.48
N THR A 110 7.97 0.16 8.74
CA THR A 110 7.55 1.51 9.15
C THR A 110 6.69 1.46 10.41
N ALA A 111 5.63 0.65 10.41
CA ALA A 111 4.74 0.52 11.57
C ALA A 111 5.49 -0.01 12.80
N TYR A 112 6.46 -0.92 12.61
CA TYR A 112 7.36 -1.39 13.68
C TYR A 112 8.17 -0.23 14.27
N GLY A 113 8.84 0.55 13.43
CA GLY A 113 9.62 1.71 13.87
C GLY A 113 8.77 2.72 14.63
N ASN A 114 7.55 2.99 14.14
CA ASN A 114 6.60 3.89 14.81
C ASN A 114 6.14 3.34 16.16
N SER A 115 5.87 2.03 16.26
CA SER A 115 5.41 1.38 17.51
C SER A 115 6.50 1.31 18.57
N THR A 116 7.75 1.20 18.15
CA THR A 116 8.90 1.07 19.08
C THR A 116 9.60 2.41 19.34
N GLY A 117 9.19 3.49 18.67
CA GLY A 117 9.82 4.81 18.77
C GLY A 117 11.18 4.90 18.04
N HIS A 118 11.53 3.91 17.21
CA HIS A 118 12.79 3.83 16.48
C HIS A 118 12.59 3.85 14.98
N LYS A 119 12.23 5.02 14.42
CA LYS A 119 12.12 5.20 12.98
C LYS A 119 13.49 5.08 12.33
N ASP A 120 13.62 4.14 11.38
CA ASP A 120 14.85 3.86 10.65
C ASP A 120 14.58 3.93 9.14
N GLU A 121 14.94 5.05 8.53
CA GLU A 121 14.79 5.24 7.08
C GLU A 121 15.59 4.20 6.29
N ALA A 122 16.78 3.82 6.75
CA ALA A 122 17.61 2.85 6.06
C ALA A 122 16.94 1.46 6.05
N ALA A 123 16.29 1.08 7.15
CA ALA A 123 15.53 -0.17 7.23
C ALA A 123 14.31 -0.16 6.28
N VAL A 124 13.60 0.96 6.16
CA VAL A 124 12.48 1.08 5.20
C VAL A 124 12.98 0.97 3.76
N ARG A 125 14.08 1.66 3.41
CA ARG A 125 14.70 1.56 2.08
C ARG A 125 15.16 0.14 1.76
N GLU A 126 15.76 -0.53 2.73
CA GLU A 126 16.20 -1.92 2.58
C GLU A 126 15.01 -2.87 2.36
N ALA A 127 13.93 -2.69 3.09
CA ALA A 127 12.70 -3.46 2.92
C ALA A 127 12.12 -3.30 1.50
N ILE A 128 12.06 -2.07 0.99
CA ILE A 128 11.62 -1.78 -0.39
C ILE A 128 12.56 -2.45 -1.40
N THR A 129 13.86 -2.33 -1.22
CA THR A 129 14.88 -2.88 -2.13
C THR A 129 14.80 -4.40 -2.20
N ARG A 130 14.69 -5.07 -1.06
CA ARG A 130 14.54 -6.54 -1.01
C ARG A 130 13.22 -6.99 -1.64
N GLY A 131 12.12 -6.27 -1.40
CA GLY A 131 10.84 -6.54 -2.05
C GLY A 131 10.90 -6.39 -3.57
N LYS A 132 11.59 -5.37 -4.07
CA LYS A 132 11.83 -5.13 -5.51
C LYS A 132 12.59 -6.29 -6.19
N ALA A 133 13.45 -6.99 -5.45
CA ALA A 133 14.18 -8.14 -5.97
C ALA A 133 13.29 -9.40 -6.15
N VAL A 134 12.09 -9.43 -5.58
CA VAL A 134 11.12 -10.50 -5.77
C VAL A 134 10.37 -10.25 -7.08
N PHE A 135 10.65 -11.05 -8.10
CA PHE A 135 10.11 -10.84 -9.44
C PHE A 135 8.59 -11.05 -9.55
N GLY A 136 7.98 -10.40 -10.54
CA GLY A 136 6.54 -10.51 -10.81
C GLY A 136 6.14 -11.92 -11.30
N GLY A 137 4.95 -12.40 -10.92
CA GLY A 137 4.44 -13.72 -11.33
C GLY A 137 4.93 -14.90 -10.50
N ILE A 138 5.81 -14.69 -9.52
CA ILE A 138 6.36 -15.72 -8.63
C ILE A 138 5.25 -16.55 -7.94
N CYS A 139 4.12 -15.92 -7.63
CA CYS A 139 2.98 -16.59 -6.99
C CYS A 139 2.43 -17.76 -7.82
N GLY A 140 2.42 -17.64 -9.15
CA GLY A 140 1.96 -18.69 -10.04
C GLY A 140 3.05 -19.69 -10.47
N THR A 141 4.31 -19.23 -10.53
CA THR A 141 5.41 -20.03 -11.07
C THR A 141 6.23 -20.77 -10.01
N HIS A 142 6.30 -20.21 -8.79
CA HIS A 142 7.12 -20.75 -7.68
C HIS A 142 6.28 -21.06 -6.43
N GLY A 143 4.95 -20.92 -6.50
CA GLY A 143 4.06 -21.24 -5.40
C GLY A 143 4.21 -20.35 -4.16
N ALA A 144 4.81 -19.17 -4.30
CA ALA A 144 5.04 -18.25 -3.21
C ALA A 144 4.53 -16.84 -3.55
N CYS A 145 3.51 -16.36 -2.84
CA CYS A 145 3.02 -15.01 -3.00
C CYS A 145 4.09 -13.99 -2.54
N GLY A 146 4.42 -13.02 -3.41
CA GLY A 146 5.44 -12.02 -3.09
C GLY A 146 5.07 -11.11 -1.92
N ALA A 147 3.78 -10.86 -1.68
CA ALA A 147 3.31 -10.16 -0.49
C ALA A 147 3.63 -10.96 0.79
N CYS A 148 3.47 -12.29 0.75
CA CYS A 148 3.82 -13.17 1.87
C CYS A 148 5.34 -13.23 2.11
N ILE A 149 6.13 -13.29 1.03
CA ILE A 149 7.60 -13.15 1.11
C ILE A 149 7.96 -11.80 1.77
N GLY A 150 7.20 -10.74 1.47
CA GLY A 150 7.34 -9.43 2.08
C GLY A 150 7.24 -9.44 3.61
N VAL A 151 6.42 -10.31 4.19
CA VAL A 151 6.34 -10.47 5.66
C VAL A 151 7.65 -11.04 6.22
N GLY A 152 8.21 -12.05 5.57
CA GLY A 152 9.52 -12.60 5.93
C GLY A 152 10.66 -11.58 5.74
N ILE A 153 10.59 -10.77 4.66
CA ILE A 153 11.54 -9.66 4.43
C ILE A 153 11.48 -8.67 5.59
N ALA A 154 10.28 -8.25 6.02
CA ALA A 154 10.12 -7.35 7.16
C ALA A 154 10.75 -7.92 8.43
N SER A 155 10.43 -9.18 8.75
CA SER A 155 11.04 -9.88 9.90
C SER A 155 12.56 -9.92 9.79
N SER A 156 13.07 -10.20 8.60
CA SER A 156 14.52 -10.27 8.35
C SER A 156 15.20 -8.91 8.50
N VAL A 157 14.60 -7.82 8.02
CA VAL A 157 15.14 -6.46 8.14
C VAL A 157 15.14 -6.01 9.60
N ILE A 158 14.02 -6.15 10.29
CA ILE A 158 13.85 -5.78 11.70
C ILE A 158 14.89 -6.49 12.58
N ASN A 159 15.10 -7.78 12.36
CA ASN A 159 16.03 -8.59 13.15
C ASN A 159 17.46 -8.62 12.58
N ARG A 160 17.76 -7.83 11.54
CA ARG A 160 19.07 -7.81 10.84
C ARG A 160 19.57 -9.21 10.50
N THR A 161 18.65 -10.05 10.01
CA THR A 161 18.90 -11.47 9.75
C THR A 161 19.83 -11.68 8.57
N THR A 162 20.76 -12.60 8.72
CA THR A 162 21.66 -13.09 7.68
C THR A 162 21.42 -14.59 7.42
N PRO A 163 21.94 -15.17 6.32
CA PRO A 163 21.86 -16.61 6.07
C PRO A 163 22.46 -17.47 7.20
N TYR A 164 23.35 -16.89 7.99
CA TYR A 164 24.02 -17.57 9.10
C TYR A 164 23.32 -17.35 10.46
N SER A 165 22.32 -16.49 10.52
CA SER A 165 21.51 -16.30 11.72
C SER A 165 20.71 -17.56 12.03
N THR A 166 20.69 -18.01 13.29
CA THR A 166 19.98 -19.23 13.72
C THR A 166 18.48 -18.96 13.90
N GLY A 167 18.07 -18.48 15.08
CA GLY A 167 16.67 -18.26 15.44
C GLY A 167 15.97 -17.22 14.56
N ALA A 168 16.62 -16.07 14.33
CA ALA A 168 16.04 -14.98 13.54
C ALA A 168 15.73 -15.38 12.09
N ARG A 169 16.57 -16.24 11.46
CA ARG A 169 16.30 -16.79 10.13
C ARG A 169 15.10 -17.74 10.16
N GLY A 170 15.01 -18.58 11.18
CA GLY A 170 13.86 -19.46 11.39
C GLY A 170 12.57 -18.65 11.52
N GLU A 171 12.61 -17.56 12.28
CA GLU A 171 11.48 -16.66 12.48
C GLU A 171 11.05 -15.98 11.15
N ALA A 172 11.97 -15.46 10.37
CA ALA A 172 11.65 -14.87 9.07
C ALA A 172 10.95 -15.89 8.14
N ASN A 173 11.43 -17.14 8.11
CA ASN A 173 10.79 -18.21 7.35
C ASN A 173 9.40 -18.55 7.90
N ARG A 174 9.25 -18.62 9.22
CA ARG A 174 7.97 -18.87 9.90
C ARG A 174 6.94 -17.80 9.54
N MET A 175 7.32 -16.53 9.56
CA MET A 175 6.45 -15.41 9.23
C MET A 175 5.97 -15.49 7.77
N THR A 176 6.86 -15.83 6.83
CA THR A 176 6.47 -16.09 5.44
C THR A 176 5.48 -17.25 5.34
N ALA A 177 5.74 -18.35 6.05
CA ALA A 177 4.89 -19.54 6.01
C ALA A 177 3.48 -19.27 6.55
N LEU A 178 3.34 -18.52 7.64
CA LEU A 178 2.05 -18.11 8.20
C LEU A 178 1.24 -17.26 7.20
N ALA A 179 1.88 -16.29 6.57
CA ALA A 179 1.24 -15.45 5.55
C ALA A 179 0.82 -16.28 4.33
N LEU A 180 1.66 -17.20 3.86
CA LEU A 180 1.31 -18.13 2.77
C LEU A 180 0.14 -19.03 3.15
N GLN A 181 0.07 -19.52 4.38
CA GLN A 181 -1.05 -20.31 4.87
C GLN A 181 -2.36 -19.51 4.86
N ALA A 182 -2.35 -18.23 5.27
CA ALA A 182 -3.52 -17.37 5.22
C ALA A 182 -4.01 -17.15 3.78
N VAL A 183 -3.09 -16.85 2.86
CA VAL A 183 -3.41 -16.66 1.43
C VAL A 183 -3.90 -17.95 0.79
N SER A 184 -3.30 -19.12 1.09
CA SER A 184 -3.70 -20.42 0.53
C SER A 184 -5.12 -20.81 0.90
N ARG A 185 -5.56 -20.50 2.13
CA ARG A 185 -6.95 -20.76 2.59
C ARG A 185 -7.99 -19.95 1.82
N MET A 186 -7.60 -18.75 1.36
CA MET A 186 -8.50 -17.89 0.60
C MET A 186 -8.69 -18.39 -0.84
N GLY A 187 -7.65 -18.94 -1.45
CA GLY A 187 -7.67 -19.48 -2.83
C GLY A 187 -8.07 -18.44 -3.87
N GLY A 188 -8.56 -18.92 -5.00
CA GLY A 188 -9.04 -18.12 -6.12
C GLY A 188 -7.93 -17.47 -6.96
N PRO A 189 -8.32 -16.70 -7.98
CA PRO A 189 -7.37 -15.96 -8.81
C PRO A 189 -6.59 -14.93 -7.99
N ARG A 190 -5.36 -14.63 -8.45
CA ARG A 190 -4.50 -13.62 -7.84
C ARG A 190 -5.23 -12.29 -7.65
N CYS A 191 -5.11 -11.73 -6.43
CA CYS A 191 -5.48 -10.35 -6.15
C CYS A 191 -4.46 -9.74 -5.19
N CYS A 192 -3.49 -8.99 -5.71
CA CYS A 192 -2.37 -8.49 -4.93
C CYS A 192 -2.80 -7.63 -3.73
N LYS A 193 -3.89 -6.85 -3.84
CA LYS A 193 -4.45 -6.10 -2.71
C LYS A 193 -5.00 -7.01 -1.62
N ARG A 194 -5.81 -8.02 -1.98
CA ARG A 194 -6.34 -8.99 -1.02
C ARG A 194 -5.23 -9.72 -0.31
N GLU A 195 -4.24 -10.20 -1.07
CA GLU A 195 -3.11 -10.97 -0.54
C GLU A 195 -2.20 -10.11 0.34
N ALA A 196 -1.98 -8.83 -0.01
CA ALA A 196 -1.27 -7.89 0.84
C ALA A 196 -2.00 -7.63 2.17
N MET A 197 -3.34 -7.46 2.13
CA MET A 197 -4.15 -7.32 3.34
C MET A 197 -4.03 -8.55 4.24
N LEU A 198 -4.23 -9.75 3.71
CA LEU A 198 -4.12 -11.01 4.46
C LEU A 198 -2.71 -11.20 5.05
N ALA A 199 -1.67 -10.88 4.28
CA ALA A 199 -0.29 -10.98 4.72
C ALA A 199 0.01 -10.01 5.89
N VAL A 200 -0.46 -8.76 5.81
CA VAL A 200 -0.26 -7.77 6.89
C VAL A 200 -1.14 -8.06 8.10
N GLU A 201 -2.38 -8.55 7.92
CA GLU A 201 -3.23 -9.04 9.03
C GLU A 201 -2.51 -10.15 9.80
N THR A 202 -1.99 -11.15 9.09
CA THR A 202 -1.22 -12.24 9.70
C THR A 202 0.02 -11.71 10.43
N ALA A 203 0.76 -10.79 9.80
CA ALA A 203 1.93 -10.17 10.43
C ALA A 203 1.55 -9.43 11.71
N ARG A 204 0.46 -8.65 11.71
CA ARG A 204 -0.02 -7.91 12.87
C ARG A 204 -0.31 -8.82 14.06
N GLU A 205 -0.86 -10.01 13.83
CA GLU A 205 -1.16 -10.98 14.87
C GLU A 205 0.08 -11.62 15.49
N HIS A 206 1.19 -11.66 14.76
CA HIS A 206 2.40 -12.41 15.16
C HIS A 206 3.61 -11.54 15.51
N PHE A 207 3.61 -10.26 15.13
CA PHE A 207 4.58 -9.27 15.62
C PHE A 207 4.06 -8.66 16.92
N HIS A 208 4.64 -9.03 18.04
CA HIS A 208 4.17 -8.63 19.39
C HIS A 208 4.19 -7.13 19.70
N CYS A 209 4.78 -6.31 18.83
CA CYS A 209 4.87 -4.86 19.00
C CYS A 209 3.69 -4.08 18.43
N PHE A 210 2.86 -4.71 17.61
CA PHE A 210 1.72 -4.00 17.01
C PHE A 210 0.54 -3.95 17.99
N PRO A 211 -0.19 -2.81 18.01
CA PRO A 211 -1.36 -2.70 18.85
C PRO A 211 -2.39 -3.79 18.48
N ALA A 212 -3.01 -4.39 19.49
CA ALA A 212 -4.17 -5.25 19.27
C ALA A 212 -5.26 -4.40 18.63
N GLY A 213 -5.37 -4.48 17.30
CA GLY A 213 -6.24 -3.64 16.52
C GLY A 213 -7.67 -4.18 16.46
N LYS A 214 -8.63 -3.26 16.32
CA LYS A 214 -10.00 -3.59 15.91
C LYS A 214 -9.95 -4.30 14.56
N THR A 215 -10.91 -5.21 14.34
CA THR A 215 -11.13 -5.85 13.03
C THR A 215 -11.08 -4.79 11.93
N ASN A 216 -10.25 -5.01 10.92
CA ASN A 216 -10.07 -4.07 9.83
C ASN A 216 -11.42 -3.83 9.11
N SER A 217 -11.85 -2.59 9.06
CA SER A 217 -13.06 -2.16 8.35
C SER A 217 -12.79 -1.82 6.87
N TYR A 218 -11.63 -2.22 6.33
CA TYR A 218 -11.29 -1.94 4.94
C TYR A 218 -12.31 -2.58 3.98
N VAL A 219 -12.85 -1.74 3.12
CA VAL A 219 -13.73 -2.14 2.01
C VAL A 219 -13.03 -1.80 0.70
N CYS A 220 -12.91 -2.80 -0.17
CA CYS A 220 -12.23 -2.63 -1.45
C CYS A 220 -13.03 -1.71 -2.38
N GLY A 221 -12.50 -0.53 -2.72
CA GLY A 221 -13.09 0.37 -3.71
C GLY A 221 -12.73 0.04 -5.16
N GLN A 222 -11.74 -0.82 -5.39
CA GLN A 222 -11.24 -1.13 -6.74
C GLN A 222 -11.82 -2.44 -7.33
N TYR A 223 -12.75 -3.08 -6.65
CA TYR A 223 -13.37 -4.32 -7.13
C TYR A 223 -14.04 -4.18 -8.52
N PRO A 224 -14.60 -3.02 -8.93
CA PRO A 224 -15.20 -2.90 -10.25
C PRO A 224 -14.17 -2.99 -11.40
N ALA A 225 -12.93 -2.56 -11.14
CA ALA A 225 -11.83 -2.60 -12.10
C ALA A 225 -11.08 -3.94 -12.12
N ASN A 226 -11.48 -4.90 -11.29
CA ASN A 226 -10.84 -6.22 -11.21
C ASN A 226 -11.74 -7.30 -11.84
N GLU A 227 -11.49 -7.65 -13.08
CA GLU A 227 -12.22 -8.68 -13.81
C GLU A 227 -12.17 -10.06 -13.12
N MET A 228 -11.08 -10.34 -12.39
CA MET A 228 -10.87 -11.59 -11.65
C MET A 228 -11.34 -11.51 -10.20
N CYS A 229 -12.18 -10.53 -9.85
CA CYS A 229 -12.68 -10.35 -8.49
C CYS A 229 -13.60 -11.51 -8.07
N ILE A 230 -13.28 -12.16 -6.93
CA ILE A 230 -14.09 -13.23 -6.35
C ILE A 230 -15.33 -12.71 -5.59
N LYS A 231 -15.59 -11.41 -5.65
CA LYS A 231 -16.79 -10.74 -5.12
C LYS A 231 -17.10 -11.15 -3.68
N ASN A 232 -18.29 -11.66 -3.40
CA ASN A 232 -18.79 -12.01 -2.06
C ASN A 232 -17.92 -13.03 -1.32
N SER A 233 -17.06 -13.78 -2.02
CA SER A 233 -16.08 -14.67 -1.40
C SER A 233 -14.86 -13.94 -0.86
N CYS A 234 -14.67 -12.65 -1.21
CA CYS A 234 -13.57 -11.83 -0.69
C CYS A 234 -14.00 -11.13 0.61
N PRO A 235 -13.21 -11.21 1.71
CA PRO A 235 -13.55 -10.57 2.97
C PRO A 235 -13.60 -9.04 2.89
N TYR A 236 -12.96 -8.45 1.88
CA TYR A 236 -12.89 -7.01 1.65
C TYR A 236 -13.89 -6.50 0.60
N TYR A 237 -14.74 -7.37 0.06
CA TYR A 237 -15.76 -6.96 -0.90
C TYR A 237 -16.87 -6.19 -0.19
N PRO A 238 -17.43 -5.11 -0.79
CA PRO A 238 -18.55 -4.39 -0.21
C PRO A 238 -19.75 -5.33 -0.01
N GLN A 239 -20.09 -5.60 1.24
CA GLN A 239 -21.29 -6.38 1.57
C GLN A 239 -22.52 -5.52 1.27
N ARG A 240 -23.49 -6.02 0.55
CA ARG A 240 -24.80 -5.38 0.49
C ARG A 240 -25.39 -5.41 1.92
N SER A 241 -25.78 -4.24 2.43
CA SER A 241 -26.49 -4.13 3.69
C SER A 241 -27.73 -5.05 3.65
N GLY A 242 -27.66 -6.21 4.33
CA GLY A 242 -28.78 -7.15 4.40
C GLY A 242 -28.46 -8.64 4.53
N GLY A 243 -27.18 -9.06 4.53
CA GLY A 243 -26.84 -10.48 4.63
C GLY A 243 -26.08 -10.83 5.92
N THR A 244 -26.73 -11.53 6.83
CA THR A 244 -26.13 -12.16 8.01
C THR A 244 -25.02 -13.13 7.56
N ARG A 245 -23.81 -12.96 8.11
CA ARG A 245 -22.70 -13.91 7.91
C ARG A 245 -23.10 -15.26 8.50
N GLN A 246 -23.33 -16.26 7.67
CA GLN A 246 -23.28 -17.64 8.13
C GLN A 246 -21.82 -18.04 8.25
N ALA A 247 -21.35 -18.24 9.48
CA ALA A 247 -20.09 -18.90 9.76
C ALA A 247 -20.19 -20.34 9.24
N LYS A 248 -19.40 -20.66 8.23
CA LYS A 248 -19.15 -22.07 7.87
C LYS A 248 -18.05 -22.57 8.80
N GLY A 249 -18.44 -23.52 9.69
CA GLY A 249 -17.57 -24.30 10.55
C GLY A 249 -16.61 -25.20 9.75
#